data_bb6393029e6c8af574b4937557c12657
#
_entry.id   bb6393029e6c8af574b4937557c12657
#
_cell.length_a   1.000
_cell.length_b   1.000
_cell.length_c   1.000
_cell.angle_alpha   90.00
_cell.angle_beta   90.00
_cell.angle_gamma   90.00
#
_symmetry.space_group_name_H-M   'P 1'
#
loop_
_entity.id
_entity.type
_entity.pdbx_description
1 polymer ?
#
loop_
_entity_poly.entity_id
_entity_poly.type
_entity_poly.pdbx_seq_one_letter_code
_entity_poly.pdbx_strand_id
1 'polypeptide(L)'
;RDYSSKVTLPVFRREAQVDATAREASPRLLIRRPQLLDDLARARLTSLLANNQALRTVHEFRLQLAAVWEQANVSNEALVRQLREWCARAEASGIEALQEFSARLREYLPTPGYAA
;
A
#
# COMPACT_ATOMS: atom_id res chain seq x y z
N ARG A 1 1.19 1.11 9.58
CA ARG A 1 2.16 2.12 10.03
C ARG A 1 3.49 2.02 9.29
N ASP A 2 4.07 0.83 9.28
CA ASP A 2 5.31 0.62 8.52
C ASP A 2 5.10 0.87 7.04
N TYR A 3 3.94 0.48 6.51
CA TYR A 3 3.64 0.71 5.11
C TYR A 3 3.67 2.20 4.78
N SER A 4 3.09 3.03 5.63
CA SER A 4 3.08 4.47 5.40
C SER A 4 4.49 5.06 5.36
N SER A 5 5.35 4.67 6.29
CA SER A 5 6.70 5.22 6.34
C SER A 5 7.64 4.57 5.33
N LYS A 6 7.41 3.30 4.96
CA LYS A 6 8.31 2.58 4.05
C LYS A 6 7.90 2.64 2.60
N VAL A 7 6.62 2.82 2.32
CA VAL A 7 6.11 2.82 0.95
C VAL A 7 5.44 4.15 0.60
N THR A 8 4.40 4.54 1.33
CA THR A 8 3.60 5.71 0.95
C THR A 8 4.41 6.99 0.93
N LEU A 9 5.12 7.30 2.01
CA LEU A 9 5.87 8.55 2.09
C LEU A 9 7.02 8.63 1.10
N PRO A 10 7.86 7.58 0.95
CA PRO A 10 8.93 7.65 -0.05
C PRO A 10 8.41 7.83 -1.47
N VAL A 11 7.35 7.10 -1.84
CA VAL A 11 6.77 7.23 -3.18
C VAL A 11 6.16 8.62 -3.35
N PHE A 12 5.45 9.11 -2.33
CA PHE A 12 4.86 10.45 -2.40
C PHE A 12 5.93 11.52 -2.61
N ARG A 13 7.03 11.45 -1.87
CA ARG A 13 8.12 12.42 -2.01
C ARG A 13 8.72 12.40 -3.40
N ARG A 14 8.89 11.21 -3.95
CA ARG A 14 9.43 11.05 -5.30
C ARG A 14 8.48 11.65 -6.33
N GLU A 15 7.18 11.35 -6.23
CA GLU A 15 6.20 11.86 -7.17
C GLU A 15 6.03 13.36 -7.05
N ALA A 16 6.14 13.91 -5.86
CA ALA A 16 6.04 15.35 -5.65
C ALA A 16 7.14 16.13 -6.34
N GLN A 17 8.25 15.50 -6.67
CA GLN A 17 9.34 16.16 -7.39
C GLN A 17 8.98 16.43 -8.84
N VAL A 18 8.12 15.62 -9.44
CA VAL A 18 7.80 15.70 -10.87
C VAL A 18 6.33 15.96 -11.14
N ASP A 19 5.47 15.89 -10.13
CA ASP A 19 4.03 16.05 -10.29
C ASP A 19 3.54 17.20 -9.41
N ALA A 20 3.10 18.29 -10.03
CA ALA A 20 2.63 19.46 -9.30
C ALA A 20 1.42 19.15 -8.44
N THR A 21 0.50 18.30 -8.92
CA THR A 21 -0.67 17.91 -8.14
C THR A 21 -0.26 17.21 -6.86
N ALA A 22 0.70 16.30 -6.96
CA ALA A 22 1.21 15.61 -5.77
C ALA A 22 1.94 16.59 -4.85
N ARG A 23 2.70 17.53 -5.44
CA ARG A 23 3.45 18.50 -4.64
C ARG A 23 2.53 19.38 -3.81
N GLU A 24 1.38 19.73 -4.35
CA GLU A 24 0.42 20.59 -3.67
C GLU A 24 -0.48 19.83 -2.69
N ALA A 25 -0.49 18.50 -2.77
CA ALA A 25 -1.32 17.68 -1.91
C ALA A 25 -0.62 17.41 -0.57
N SER A 26 -1.43 17.11 0.44
CA SER A 26 -0.90 16.69 1.73
C SER A 26 -0.71 15.17 1.73
N PRO A 27 0.42 14.64 2.20
CA PRO A 27 0.58 13.20 2.33
C PRO A 27 -0.44 12.56 3.27
N ARG A 28 -1.08 13.34 4.12
CA ARG A 28 -2.12 12.84 5.02
C ARG A 28 -3.28 12.22 4.27
N LEU A 29 -3.54 12.68 3.04
CA LEU A 29 -4.61 12.10 2.22
C LEU A 29 -4.39 10.62 1.99
N LEU A 30 -3.13 10.20 1.88
CA LEU A 30 -2.77 8.81 1.59
C LEU A 30 -2.58 7.97 2.84
N ILE A 31 -2.37 8.61 3.99
CA ILE A 31 -2.03 7.91 5.24
C ILE A 31 -3.25 7.70 6.12
N ARG A 32 -4.16 8.68 6.17
CA ARG A 32 -5.36 8.57 7.00
C ARG A 32 -6.30 7.52 6.49
N ARG A 33 -7.08 6.97 7.40
CA ARG A 33 -8.15 6.05 7.02
C ARG A 33 -9.17 6.82 6.18
N PRO A 34 -9.62 6.25 5.05
CA PRO A 34 -10.58 6.97 4.19
C PRO A 34 -11.84 7.43 4.92
N GLN A 35 -12.28 6.68 5.93
CA GLN A 35 -13.47 7.02 6.68
C GLN A 35 -13.33 8.31 7.48
N LEU A 36 -12.08 8.72 7.77
CA LEU A 36 -11.81 9.92 8.56
C LEU A 36 -11.67 11.17 7.70
N LEU A 37 -11.70 11.04 6.38
CA LEU A 37 -11.59 12.18 5.48
C LEU A 37 -12.94 12.84 5.29
N ASP A 38 -12.96 14.19 5.32
CA ASP A 38 -14.17 14.92 4.97
C ASP A 38 -14.35 14.92 3.45
N ASP A 39 -15.45 15.51 2.98
CA ASP A 39 -15.80 15.49 1.57
C ASP A 39 -14.76 16.20 0.70
N LEU A 40 -14.23 17.31 1.18
CA LEU A 40 -13.20 18.05 0.43
C LEU A 40 -11.92 17.23 0.33
N ALA A 41 -11.49 16.63 1.42
CA ALA A 41 -10.29 15.80 1.42
C ALA A 41 -10.45 14.60 0.52
N ARG A 42 -11.64 13.96 0.52
CA ARG A 42 -11.91 12.83 -0.38
C ARG A 42 -11.85 13.25 -1.83
N ALA A 43 -12.39 14.41 -2.16
CA ALA A 43 -12.35 14.91 -3.53
C ALA A 43 -10.91 15.15 -3.96
N ARG A 44 -10.09 15.71 -3.08
CA ARG A 44 -8.67 15.93 -3.37
C ARG A 44 -7.92 14.62 -3.55
N LEU A 45 -8.22 13.64 -2.70
CA LEU A 45 -7.60 12.32 -2.82
C LEU A 45 -8.00 11.66 -4.15
N THR A 46 -9.27 11.69 -4.49
CA THR A 46 -9.75 11.13 -5.75
C THR A 46 -9.03 11.76 -6.94
N SER A 47 -8.89 13.08 -6.92
CA SER A 47 -8.20 13.79 -8.00
C SER A 47 -6.72 13.41 -8.06
N LEU A 48 -6.06 13.34 -6.92
CA LEU A 48 -4.66 12.96 -6.86
C LEU A 48 -4.44 11.56 -7.43
N LEU A 49 -5.26 10.60 -7.03
CA LEU A 49 -5.12 9.22 -7.47
C LEU A 49 -5.49 9.06 -8.95
N ALA A 50 -6.43 9.85 -9.44
CA ALA A 50 -6.80 9.81 -10.86
C ALA A 50 -5.66 10.33 -11.74
N ASN A 51 -4.84 11.24 -11.22
CA ASN A 51 -3.79 11.89 -12.00
C ASN A 51 -2.40 11.32 -11.74
N ASN A 52 -2.25 10.38 -10.83
CA ASN A 52 -0.94 9.81 -10.51
C ASN A 52 -1.05 8.32 -10.33
N GLN A 53 -0.58 7.57 -11.32
CA GLN A 53 -0.71 6.12 -11.32
C GLN A 53 0.11 5.46 -10.22
N ALA A 54 1.31 5.97 -9.94
CA ALA A 54 2.15 5.39 -8.90
C ALA A 54 1.49 5.52 -7.53
N LEU A 55 0.95 6.69 -7.21
CA LEU A 55 0.26 6.90 -5.95
C LEU A 55 -1.03 6.11 -5.87
N ARG A 56 -1.74 5.96 -6.99
CA ARG A 56 -2.94 5.13 -7.03
C ARG A 56 -2.60 3.67 -6.70
N THR A 57 -1.55 3.16 -7.31
CA THR A 57 -1.12 1.78 -7.08
C THR A 57 -0.72 1.58 -5.62
N VAL A 58 0.08 2.49 -5.07
CA VAL A 58 0.50 2.41 -3.67
C VAL A 58 -0.71 2.45 -2.73
N HIS A 59 -1.67 3.31 -3.04
CA HIS A 59 -2.87 3.43 -2.21
C HIS A 59 -3.73 2.17 -2.27
N GLU A 60 -3.93 1.62 -3.47
CA GLU A 60 -4.70 0.40 -3.63
C GLU A 60 -4.06 -0.79 -2.91
N PHE A 61 -2.74 -0.90 -2.98
CA PHE A 61 -2.02 -1.96 -2.27
C PHE A 61 -2.16 -1.82 -0.76
N ARG A 62 -2.17 -0.57 -0.27
CA ARG A 62 -2.39 -0.33 1.15
C ARG A 62 -3.76 -0.80 1.60
N LEU A 63 -4.78 -0.48 0.81
CA LEU A 63 -6.15 -0.90 1.15
C LEU A 63 -6.29 -2.41 1.12
N GLN A 64 -5.66 -3.07 0.15
CA GLN A 64 -5.68 -4.53 0.06
C GLN A 64 -4.99 -5.18 1.26
N LEU A 65 -3.85 -4.64 1.66
CA LEU A 65 -3.13 -5.17 2.80
C LEU A 65 -3.92 -4.98 4.09
N ALA A 66 -4.52 -3.81 4.27
CA ALA A 66 -5.37 -3.55 5.43
C ALA A 66 -6.56 -4.51 5.47
N ALA A 67 -7.16 -4.78 4.32
CA ALA A 67 -8.30 -5.70 4.25
C ALA A 67 -7.89 -7.11 4.67
N VAL A 68 -6.69 -7.56 4.32
CA VAL A 68 -6.19 -8.86 4.74
C VAL A 68 -6.06 -8.92 6.26
N TRP A 69 -5.46 -7.88 6.85
CA TRP A 69 -5.26 -7.84 8.30
C TRP A 69 -6.56 -7.70 9.09
N GLU A 70 -7.59 -7.11 8.48
CA GLU A 70 -8.86 -6.87 9.16
C GLU A 70 -9.81 -8.06 9.11
N GLN A 71 -9.45 -9.14 8.41
CA GLN A 71 -10.31 -10.31 8.34
C GLN A 71 -10.43 -11.01 9.68
N ALA A 72 -11.66 -11.34 10.05
CA ALA A 72 -11.93 -12.16 11.23
C ALA A 72 -12.19 -13.59 10.79
N ASN A 73 -11.93 -14.55 11.67
CA ASN A 73 -12.27 -15.96 11.43
C ASN A 73 -11.55 -16.57 10.24
N VAL A 74 -10.35 -16.10 9.96
CA VAL A 74 -9.50 -16.63 8.89
C VAL A 74 -8.40 -17.48 9.52
N SER A 75 -8.15 -18.66 8.95
CA SER A 75 -7.07 -19.51 9.43
C SER A 75 -5.71 -18.86 9.18
N ASN A 76 -4.72 -19.24 9.95
CA ASN A 76 -3.36 -18.75 9.75
C ASN A 76 -2.84 -19.14 8.36
N GLU A 77 -3.19 -20.31 7.88
CA GLU A 77 -2.78 -20.75 6.56
C GLU A 77 -3.37 -19.89 5.46
N ALA A 78 -4.65 -19.55 5.58
CA ALA A 78 -5.31 -18.68 4.61
C ALA A 78 -4.72 -17.27 4.65
N LEU A 79 -4.45 -16.77 5.85
CA LEU A 79 -3.85 -15.44 6.01
C LEU A 79 -2.48 -15.37 5.36
N VAL A 80 -1.63 -16.37 5.62
CA VAL A 80 -0.28 -16.42 5.03
C VAL A 80 -0.37 -16.49 3.52
N ARG A 81 -1.29 -17.32 2.99
CA ARG A 81 -1.46 -17.42 1.53
C ARG A 81 -1.84 -16.06 0.94
N GLN A 82 -2.78 -15.35 1.56
CA GLN A 82 -3.19 -14.04 1.06
C GLN A 82 -2.07 -13.03 1.11
N LEU A 83 -1.26 -13.07 2.16
CA LEU A 83 -0.11 -12.18 2.28
C LEU A 83 0.93 -12.47 1.21
N ARG A 84 1.16 -13.76 0.91
CA ARG A 84 2.09 -14.12 -0.16
C ARG A 84 1.58 -13.67 -1.53
N GLU A 85 0.29 -13.79 -1.76
CA GLU A 85 -0.30 -13.31 -3.01
C GLU A 85 -0.15 -11.79 -3.12
N TRP A 86 -0.37 -11.09 -2.03
CA TRP A 86 -0.15 -9.64 -1.99
C TRP A 86 1.30 -9.30 -2.31
N CYS A 87 2.24 -10.03 -1.70
CA CYS A 87 3.67 -9.83 -1.95
C CYS A 87 4.02 -10.07 -3.42
N ALA A 88 3.47 -11.10 -4.03
CA ALA A 88 3.72 -11.39 -5.44
C ALA A 88 3.25 -10.24 -6.33
N ARG A 89 2.08 -9.69 -6.04
CA ARG A 89 1.57 -8.55 -6.80
C ARG A 89 2.42 -7.30 -6.56
N ALA A 90 2.86 -7.09 -5.32
CA ALA A 90 3.73 -5.94 -5.00
C ALA A 90 5.06 -6.03 -5.73
N GLU A 91 5.61 -7.22 -5.83
CA GLU A 91 6.87 -7.45 -6.54
C GLU A 91 6.71 -7.23 -8.04
N ALA A 92 5.53 -7.48 -8.57
CA ALA A 92 5.23 -7.28 -9.99
C ALA A 92 4.81 -5.84 -10.31
N SER A 93 4.66 -4.99 -9.31
CA SER A 93 4.15 -3.62 -9.51
C SER A 93 5.12 -2.70 -10.23
N GLY A 94 6.41 -3.01 -10.21
CA GLY A 94 7.43 -2.14 -10.76
C GLY A 94 7.81 -0.98 -9.86
N ILE A 95 7.21 -0.90 -8.67
CA ILE A 95 7.50 0.16 -7.71
C ILE A 95 8.49 -0.36 -6.67
N GLU A 96 9.69 0.21 -6.66
CA GLU A 96 10.78 -0.29 -5.83
C GLU A 96 10.42 -0.35 -4.35
N ALA A 97 9.75 0.68 -3.83
CA ALA A 97 9.38 0.72 -2.43
C ALA A 97 8.43 -0.43 -2.06
N LEU A 98 7.52 -0.79 -2.97
CA LEU A 98 6.63 -1.94 -2.76
C LEU A 98 7.41 -3.24 -2.79
N GLN A 99 8.38 -3.35 -3.71
CA GLN A 99 9.21 -4.54 -3.81
C GLN A 99 10.04 -4.74 -2.55
N GLU A 100 10.62 -3.69 -2.03
CA GLU A 100 11.40 -3.77 -0.80
C GLU A 100 10.53 -4.10 0.41
N PHE A 101 9.36 -3.49 0.49
CA PHE A 101 8.43 -3.78 1.59
C PHE A 101 8.00 -5.25 1.54
N SER A 102 7.69 -5.75 0.36
CA SER A 102 7.32 -7.15 0.16
C SER A 102 8.42 -8.10 0.61
N ALA A 103 9.67 -7.79 0.26
CA ALA A 103 10.80 -8.61 0.65
C ALA A 103 10.91 -8.72 2.18
N ARG A 104 10.72 -7.61 2.86
CA ARG A 104 10.76 -7.61 4.32
C ARG A 104 9.59 -8.38 4.92
N LEU A 105 8.40 -8.20 4.34
CA LEU A 105 7.22 -8.91 4.83
C LEU A 105 7.41 -10.42 4.69
N ARG A 106 8.00 -10.88 3.58
CA ARG A 106 8.22 -12.30 3.37
C ARG A 106 9.14 -12.92 4.42
N GLU A 107 10.03 -12.12 5.01
CA GLU A 107 10.91 -12.63 6.06
C GLU A 107 10.14 -13.06 7.31
N TYR A 108 8.94 -12.51 7.50
CA TYR A 108 8.10 -12.85 8.64
C TYR A 108 7.09 -13.95 8.32
N LEU A 109 7.01 -14.39 7.07
CA LEU A 109 6.07 -15.42 6.66
C LEU A 109 6.72 -16.78 6.64
N PRO A 110 5.98 -17.87 6.96
CA PRO A 110 6.53 -19.22 6.84
C PRO A 110 6.97 -19.52 5.41
N THR A 111 8.05 -20.27 5.29
CA THR A 111 8.60 -20.63 3.98
C THR A 111 7.66 -21.58 3.24
N PRO A 112 7.38 -21.35 1.94
CA PRO A 112 6.56 -22.27 1.17
C PRO A 112 7.20 -23.67 1.14
N GLY A 113 6.37 -24.68 1.17
CA GLY A 113 6.84 -26.05 1.15
C GLY A 113 7.39 -26.56 2.46
N TYR A 114 7.41 -25.74 3.42
CA TYR A 114 7.94 -26.03 4.71
C TYR A 114 7.13 -27.05 5.46
N ALA A 115 5.87 -27.02 5.21
CA ALA A 115 4.95 -27.93 5.81
C ALA A 115 5.10 -29.35 5.29
N ALA A 116 5.88 -29.52 4.29
CA ALA A 116 6.11 -30.85 3.77
C ALA A 116 6.88 -31.68 4.75
#